data_393652bae521cf3d3aa9d9b072eb241c
#
_entry.id   393652bae521cf3d3aa9d9b072eb241c
#
_cell.length_a   1.000
_cell.length_b   1.000
_cell.length_c   1.000
_cell.angle_alpha   90.00
_cell.angle_beta   90.00
_cell.angle_gamma   90.00
#
_symmetry.space_group_name_H-M   'P 1'
#
loop_
_entity.id
_entity.type
_entity.pdbx_description
1 polymer ?
#
loop_
_entity_poly.entity_id
_entity_poly.type
_entity_poly.pdbx_seq_one_letter_code
_entity_poly.pdbx_strand_id
1 'polypeptide(L)'
;MRSTYHFARNVLPEINKNSGGAVIRINSRDAPHTGIGIQTSQKRAIDGYMEVLFEDVRDYGTKVCTINPGFVNTSMVNPERLNPELMMQPSDIAEVVNFVLNTSETACPTEILIQPQRSPWKKTDMHI
;
A
#
# COMPACT_ATOMS: atom_id res chain seq x y z
N MET A 1 -0.93 9.34 -10.14
CA MET A 1 -2.40 9.50 -10.15
C MET A 1 -3.04 9.12 -11.47
N ARG A 2 -2.56 9.64 -12.58
CA ARG A 2 -3.14 9.35 -13.91
C ARG A 2 -3.17 7.86 -14.25
N SER A 3 -2.09 7.13 -13.98
CA SER A 3 -2.02 5.68 -14.24
C SER A 3 -3.01 4.88 -13.40
N THR A 4 -3.18 5.25 -12.12
CA THR A 4 -4.17 4.61 -11.24
C THR A 4 -5.59 4.82 -11.75
N TYR A 5 -5.91 6.04 -12.17
CA TYR A 5 -7.21 6.37 -12.72
C TYR A 5 -7.51 5.57 -14.00
N HIS A 6 -6.57 5.54 -14.95
CA HIS A 6 -6.76 4.81 -16.21
C HIS A 6 -6.86 3.31 -15.98
N PHE A 7 -6.06 2.76 -15.07
CA PHE A 7 -6.16 1.35 -14.70
C PHE A 7 -7.54 1.03 -14.15
N ALA A 8 -8.01 1.80 -13.18
CA ALA A 8 -9.32 1.58 -12.57
C ALA A 8 -10.45 1.68 -13.60
N ARG A 9 -10.41 2.71 -14.46
CA ARG A 9 -11.42 2.92 -15.50
C ARG A 9 -11.55 1.73 -16.44
N ASN A 10 -10.44 1.07 -16.77
CA ASN A 10 -10.43 -0.04 -17.72
C ASN A 10 -10.73 -1.39 -17.06
N VAL A 11 -10.35 -1.59 -15.81
CA VAL A 11 -10.40 -2.89 -15.13
C VAL A 11 -11.67 -3.06 -14.30
N LEU A 12 -12.14 -2.01 -13.63
CA LEU A 12 -13.28 -2.10 -12.72
C LEU A 12 -14.57 -2.61 -13.38
N PRO A 13 -14.94 -2.22 -14.61
CA PRO A 13 -16.14 -2.78 -15.22
C PRO A 13 -16.11 -4.29 -15.33
N GLU A 14 -14.96 -4.88 -15.61
CA GLU A 14 -14.81 -6.34 -15.68
C GLU A 14 -14.88 -6.99 -14.31
N ILE A 15 -14.28 -6.38 -13.30
CA ILE A 15 -14.35 -6.87 -11.90
C ILE A 15 -15.79 -6.82 -11.39
N ASN A 16 -16.47 -5.70 -11.58
CA ASN A 16 -17.84 -5.52 -11.12
C ASN A 16 -18.82 -6.47 -11.80
N LYS A 17 -18.59 -6.74 -13.07
CA LYS A 17 -19.43 -7.64 -13.88
C LYS A 17 -19.45 -9.06 -13.33
N ASN A 18 -18.33 -9.50 -12.72
CA ASN A 18 -18.19 -10.85 -12.18
C ASN A 18 -18.57 -10.97 -10.70
N SER A 19 -18.93 -9.88 -10.04
CA SER A 19 -19.22 -9.77 -8.62
C SER A 19 -18.05 -10.27 -7.75
N GLY A 20 -17.49 -9.41 -6.95
CA GLY A 20 -16.33 -9.70 -6.12
C GLY A 20 -15.05 -9.16 -6.74
N GLY A 21 -13.94 -9.79 -6.43
CA GLY A 21 -12.62 -9.31 -6.83
C GLY A 21 -12.05 -8.29 -5.87
N ALA A 22 -10.87 -7.78 -6.20
CA ALA A 22 -10.18 -6.82 -5.35
C ALA A 22 -9.28 -5.90 -6.15
N VAL A 23 -9.17 -4.66 -5.68
CA VAL A 23 -8.17 -3.70 -6.12
C VAL A 23 -7.28 -3.40 -4.92
N ILE A 24 -6.01 -3.72 -5.02
CA ILE A 24 -5.05 -3.51 -3.93
C ILE A 24 -3.94 -2.60 -4.44
N ARG A 25 -3.80 -1.46 -3.78
CA ARG A 25 -2.71 -0.52 -4.04
C ARG A 25 -1.64 -0.71 -2.99
N ILE A 26 -0.40 -0.91 -3.43
CA ILE A 26 0.74 -0.94 -2.53
C ILE A 26 1.42 0.42 -2.64
N ASN A 27 1.34 1.19 -1.57
CA ASN A 27 1.88 2.54 -1.51
C ASN A 27 3.33 2.50 -1.03
N SER A 28 4.06 3.57 -1.30
CA SER A 28 5.36 3.81 -0.71
C SER A 28 5.18 4.97 0.27
N ARG A 29 5.45 4.72 1.55
CA ARG A 29 5.23 5.71 2.59
C ARG A 29 6.47 6.58 2.77
N ASP A 30 6.42 7.79 2.22
CA ASP A 30 7.44 8.80 2.47
C ASP A 30 6.90 9.81 3.48
N ALA A 31 7.68 10.11 4.51
CA ALA A 31 7.36 11.23 5.39
C ALA A 31 7.51 12.53 4.60
N PRO A 32 6.60 13.50 4.75
CA PRO A 32 6.75 14.79 4.11
C PRO A 32 8.04 15.47 4.53
N HIS A 33 8.80 15.96 3.56
CA HIS A 33 10.00 16.77 3.80
C HIS A 33 10.17 17.77 2.67
N THR A 34 11.10 18.69 2.83
CA THR A 34 11.38 19.73 1.82
C THR A 34 11.78 19.10 0.49
N GLY A 35 11.18 19.56 -0.59
CA GLY A 35 11.51 19.14 -1.94
C GLY A 35 10.64 18.03 -2.53
N ILE A 36 9.71 17.45 -1.75
CA ILE A 36 8.82 16.40 -2.25
C ILE A 36 7.34 16.78 -2.20
N GLY A 37 7.04 18.09 -2.19
CA GLY A 37 5.66 18.56 -2.06
C GLY A 37 4.71 18.01 -3.13
N ILE A 38 5.17 17.96 -4.39
CA ILE A 38 4.36 17.46 -5.49
C ILE A 38 4.08 15.96 -5.32
N GLN A 39 5.10 15.16 -5.02
CA GLN A 39 4.96 13.72 -4.82
C GLN A 39 4.02 13.42 -3.65
N THR A 40 4.18 14.14 -2.54
CA THR A 40 3.32 13.99 -1.37
C THR A 40 1.86 14.33 -1.72
N SER A 41 1.65 15.42 -2.45
CA SER A 41 0.31 15.84 -2.88
C SER A 41 -0.34 14.81 -3.80
N GLN A 42 0.42 14.25 -4.74
CA GLN A 42 -0.08 13.22 -5.65
C GLN A 42 -0.47 11.95 -4.89
N LYS A 43 0.33 11.53 -3.92
CA LYS A 43 0.02 10.36 -3.10
C LYS A 43 -1.27 10.56 -2.30
N ARG A 44 -1.44 11.73 -1.70
CA ARG A 44 -2.68 12.06 -0.96
C ARG A 44 -3.90 12.12 -1.88
N ALA A 45 -3.73 12.62 -3.11
CA ALA A 45 -4.80 12.62 -4.09
C ALA A 45 -5.23 11.19 -4.46
N ILE A 46 -4.27 10.27 -4.60
CA ILE A 46 -4.57 8.86 -4.86
C ILE A 46 -5.27 8.22 -3.64
N ASP A 47 -4.85 8.56 -2.42
CA ASP A 47 -5.50 8.06 -1.21
C ASP A 47 -6.99 8.46 -1.19
N GLY A 48 -7.29 9.72 -1.49
CA GLY A 48 -8.67 10.18 -1.59
C GLY A 48 -9.44 9.48 -2.71
N TYR A 49 -8.80 9.26 -3.84
CA TYR A 49 -9.40 8.52 -4.95
C TYR A 49 -9.74 7.08 -4.54
N MET A 50 -8.86 6.39 -3.82
CA MET A 50 -9.10 5.03 -3.35
C MET A 50 -10.27 4.95 -2.38
N GLU A 51 -10.44 5.96 -1.53
CA GLU A 51 -11.58 6.03 -0.61
C GLU A 51 -12.91 6.13 -1.37
N VAL A 52 -12.96 7.00 -2.37
CA VAL A 52 -14.16 7.15 -3.20
C VAL A 52 -14.40 5.90 -4.04
N LEU A 53 -13.35 5.30 -4.57
CA LEU A 53 -13.44 4.07 -5.34
C LEU A 53 -14.08 2.96 -4.53
N PHE A 54 -13.71 2.81 -3.26
CA PHE A 54 -14.34 1.83 -2.39
C PHE A 54 -15.85 2.07 -2.29
N GLU A 55 -16.27 3.29 -2.06
CA GLU A 55 -17.69 3.61 -1.98
C GLU A 55 -18.44 3.28 -3.29
N ASP A 56 -17.80 3.49 -4.43
CA ASP A 56 -18.40 3.22 -5.73
C ASP A 56 -18.57 1.72 -6.03
N VAL A 57 -17.70 0.86 -5.51
CA VAL A 57 -17.69 -0.56 -5.89
C VAL A 57 -18.07 -1.53 -4.77
N ARG A 58 -18.21 -1.05 -3.54
CA ARG A 58 -18.44 -1.93 -2.38
C ARG A 58 -19.71 -2.78 -2.51
N ASP A 59 -20.73 -2.26 -3.11
CA ASP A 59 -22.00 -2.99 -3.27
C ASP A 59 -21.92 -4.12 -4.31
N TYR A 60 -20.86 -4.15 -5.11
CA TYR A 60 -20.57 -5.27 -6.00
C TYR A 60 -19.77 -6.38 -5.32
N GLY A 61 -19.41 -6.19 -4.03
CA GLY A 61 -18.57 -7.14 -3.32
C GLY A 61 -17.08 -6.99 -3.64
N THR A 62 -16.69 -5.93 -4.33
CA THR A 62 -15.30 -5.67 -4.68
C THR A 62 -14.55 -5.07 -3.49
N LYS A 63 -13.44 -5.69 -3.11
CA LYS A 63 -12.57 -5.16 -2.05
C LYS A 63 -11.64 -4.10 -2.62
N VAL A 64 -11.43 -3.03 -1.86
CA VAL A 64 -10.46 -1.99 -2.21
C VAL A 64 -9.60 -1.73 -0.99
N CYS A 65 -8.30 -1.92 -1.11
CA CYS A 65 -7.37 -1.78 0.01
C CYS A 65 -6.11 -1.05 -0.43
N THR A 66 -5.65 -0.12 0.39
CA THR A 66 -4.32 0.48 0.27
C THR A 66 -3.41 -0.10 1.35
N ILE A 67 -2.29 -0.68 0.95
CA ILE A 67 -1.27 -1.19 1.87
C ILE A 67 -0.14 -0.17 1.91
N ASN A 68 0.18 0.31 3.11
CA ASN A 68 1.23 1.30 3.36
C ASN A 68 2.39 0.62 4.11
N PRO A 69 3.38 0.06 3.41
CA PRO A 69 4.52 -0.55 4.06
C PRO A 69 5.57 0.49 4.45
N GLY A 70 6.28 0.24 5.56
CA GLY A 70 7.51 0.91 5.89
C GLY A 70 8.68 0.33 5.07
N PHE A 71 9.86 0.26 5.66
CA PHE A 71 11.05 -0.22 4.93
C PHE A 71 10.93 -1.69 4.53
N VAL A 72 10.99 -1.93 3.23
CA VAL A 72 11.00 -3.27 2.63
C VAL A 72 12.37 -3.52 2.02
N ASN A 73 12.92 -4.71 2.22
CA ASN A 73 14.21 -5.09 1.67
C ASN A 73 14.13 -5.25 0.15
N THR A 74 14.57 -4.22 -0.56
CA THR A 74 14.63 -4.18 -2.01
C THR A 74 15.98 -3.62 -2.45
N SER A 75 16.29 -3.70 -3.74
CA SER A 75 17.52 -3.15 -4.31
C SER A 75 17.61 -1.61 -4.21
N MET A 76 16.52 -0.95 -3.88
CA MET A 76 16.48 0.53 -3.77
C MET A 76 16.93 1.02 -2.40
N VAL A 77 17.20 0.14 -1.45
CA VAL A 77 17.53 0.49 -0.08
C VAL A 77 19.04 0.58 0.09
N ASN A 78 19.50 1.60 0.84
CA ASN A 78 20.92 1.76 1.15
C ASN A 78 21.34 0.84 2.31
N PRO A 79 22.13 -0.24 2.04
CA PRO A 79 22.53 -1.20 3.07
C PRO A 79 23.54 -0.65 4.08
N GLU A 80 24.13 0.51 3.82
CA GLU A 80 25.07 1.13 4.77
C GLU A 80 24.37 1.70 5.99
N ARG A 81 23.15 2.21 5.82
CA ARG A 81 22.38 2.86 6.87
C ARG A 81 21.32 1.96 7.49
N LEU A 82 20.83 1.01 6.71
CA LEU A 82 19.74 0.14 7.09
C LEU A 82 20.21 -1.31 7.10
N ASN A 83 19.70 -2.08 8.07
CA ASN A 83 20.00 -3.50 8.16
C ASN A 83 18.92 -4.29 7.40
N PRO A 84 19.27 -4.91 6.25
CA PRO A 84 18.28 -5.63 5.44
C PRO A 84 17.58 -6.77 6.19
N GLU A 85 18.25 -7.38 7.17
CA GLU A 85 17.68 -8.49 7.94
C GLU A 85 16.54 -8.05 8.87
N LEU A 86 16.50 -6.77 9.25
CA LEU A 86 15.48 -6.22 10.12
C LEU A 86 14.37 -5.51 9.34
N MET A 87 14.50 -5.42 8.03
CA MET A 87 13.48 -4.85 7.16
C MET A 87 12.41 -5.89 6.86
N MET A 88 11.23 -5.42 6.46
CA MET A 88 10.22 -6.34 5.93
C MET A 88 10.74 -6.99 4.66
N GLN A 89 10.38 -8.23 4.44
CA GLN A 89 10.68 -8.94 3.20
C GLN A 89 9.49 -8.81 2.24
N PRO A 90 9.72 -8.94 0.93
CA PRO A 90 8.59 -8.94 -0.02
C PRO A 90 7.51 -9.97 0.31
N SER A 91 7.89 -11.11 0.90
CA SER A 91 6.95 -12.13 1.35
C SER A 91 5.98 -11.62 2.43
N ASP A 92 6.41 -10.67 3.27
CA ASP A 92 5.54 -10.08 4.28
C ASP A 92 4.41 -9.29 3.63
N ILE A 93 4.71 -8.59 2.55
CA ILE A 93 3.70 -7.85 1.78
C ILE A 93 2.73 -8.83 1.11
N ALA A 94 3.25 -9.92 0.57
CA ALA A 94 2.42 -10.96 -0.04
C ALA A 94 1.45 -11.59 0.98
N GLU A 95 1.88 -11.78 2.23
CA GLU A 95 1.02 -12.26 3.30
C GLU A 95 -0.13 -11.29 3.59
N VAL A 96 0.14 -10.00 3.58
CA VAL A 96 -0.89 -8.97 3.79
C VAL A 96 -1.89 -8.97 2.65
N VAL A 97 -1.43 -9.07 1.42
CA VAL A 97 -2.31 -9.18 0.23
C VAL A 97 -3.21 -10.40 0.38
N ASN A 98 -2.64 -11.53 0.75
CA ASN A 98 -3.40 -12.76 0.96
C ASN A 98 -4.46 -12.60 2.06
N PHE A 99 -4.13 -11.92 3.15
CA PHE A 99 -5.08 -11.60 4.21
C PHE A 99 -6.27 -10.81 3.68
N VAL A 100 -6.02 -9.77 2.90
CA VAL A 100 -7.09 -8.93 2.32
C VAL A 100 -8.00 -9.77 1.43
N LEU A 101 -7.43 -10.62 0.59
CA LEU A 101 -8.19 -11.46 -0.33
C LEU A 101 -9.03 -12.51 0.38
N ASN A 102 -8.65 -12.93 1.58
CA ASN A 102 -9.31 -13.98 2.34
C ASN A 102 -10.23 -13.46 3.46
N THR A 103 -10.42 -12.16 3.59
CA THR A 103 -11.41 -11.63 4.54
C THR A 103 -12.82 -12.01 4.07
N SER A 104 -13.74 -12.09 5.02
CA SER A 104 -15.11 -12.50 4.73
C SER A 104 -15.82 -11.50 3.81
N GLU A 105 -16.97 -11.91 3.28
CA GLU A 105 -17.81 -11.06 2.43
C GLU A 105 -18.36 -9.82 3.15
N THR A 106 -18.33 -9.82 4.47
CA THR A 106 -18.88 -8.73 5.29
C THR A 106 -17.81 -7.75 5.76
N ALA A 107 -16.55 -7.98 5.43
CA ALA A 107 -15.45 -7.13 5.90
C ALA A 107 -14.49 -6.79 4.77
N CYS A 108 -14.06 -5.54 4.74
CA CYS A 108 -13.02 -5.09 3.81
C CYS A 108 -12.02 -4.23 4.57
N PRO A 109 -10.78 -4.72 4.76
CA PRO A 109 -9.71 -3.84 5.21
C PRO A 109 -9.42 -2.81 4.12
N THR A 110 -9.69 -1.54 4.37
CA THR A 110 -9.53 -0.49 3.37
C THR A 110 -8.15 0.12 3.38
N GLU A 111 -7.47 0.06 4.53
CA GLU A 111 -6.11 0.57 4.69
C GLU A 111 -5.37 -0.30 5.69
N ILE A 112 -4.15 -0.70 5.35
CA ILE A 112 -3.29 -1.47 6.22
C ILE A 112 -1.94 -0.78 6.29
N LEU A 113 -1.52 -0.43 7.51
CA LEU A 113 -0.20 0.08 7.79
C LEU A 113 0.63 -1.05 8.37
N ILE A 114 1.75 -1.35 7.73
CA ILE A 114 2.65 -2.42 8.18
C ILE A 114 4.08 -1.88 8.26
N GLN A 115 4.76 -2.18 9.35
CA GLN A 115 6.10 -1.68 9.65
C GLN A 115 7.02 -2.84 10.00
N PRO A 116 8.33 -2.68 9.82
CA PRO A 116 9.27 -3.63 10.38
C PRO A 116 9.03 -3.80 11.88
N GLN A 117 9.06 -5.02 12.38
CA GLN A 117 8.85 -5.29 13.80
C GLN A 117 9.89 -4.60 14.66
N ARG A 118 11.14 -4.57 14.18
CA ARG A 118 12.25 -3.89 14.84
C ARG A 118 12.76 -2.77 13.94
N SER A 119 13.33 -1.71 14.55
CA SER A 119 13.91 -0.65 13.76
C SER A 119 15.03 -1.18 12.86
N PRO A 120 14.97 -0.95 11.55
CA PRO A 120 16.02 -1.40 10.64
C PRO A 120 17.23 -0.47 10.61
N TRP A 121 17.16 0.69 11.27
CA TRP A 121 18.30 1.60 11.33
C TRP A 121 19.46 0.98 12.08
N LYS A 122 20.66 1.10 11.55
CA LYS A 122 21.87 0.64 12.22
C LYS A 122 22.11 1.46 13.47
N LYS A 123 22.44 0.80 14.58
CA LYS A 123 22.59 1.44 15.87
C LYS A 123 23.74 2.46 15.94
N THR A 124 24.71 2.35 15.03
CA THR A 124 25.80 3.31 14.93
C THR A 124 25.34 4.73 14.61
N ASP A 125 24.13 4.85 14.01
CA ASP A 125 23.53 6.13 13.65
C ASP A 125 22.54 6.62 14.71
N MET A 126 22.35 5.85 15.78
CA MET A 126 21.42 6.17 16.86
C MET A 126 22.22 6.60 18.09
N HIS A 127 22.16 7.89 18.39
CA HIS A 127 22.70 8.43 19.64
C HIS A 127 21.61 8.35 20.71
N ILE A 128 21.70 7.32 21.49
CA ILE A 128 20.82 7.15 22.65
C ILE A 128 21.62 7.47 23.90
#